data_ab08465999886051d7b3f2ac194a3110
#
_entry.id   ab08465999886051d7b3f2ac194a3110
#
_cell.length_a   1.000
_cell.length_b   1.000
_cell.length_c   1.000
_cell.angle_alpha   90.00
_cell.angle_beta   90.00
_cell.angle_gamma   90.00
#
_symmetry.space_group_name_H-M   'P 1'
#
loop_
_entity.id
_entity.type
_entity.pdbx_description
1 polymer ?
#
loop_
_entity_poly.entity_id
_entity_poly.type
_entity_poly.pdbx_seq_one_letter_code
_entity_poly.pdbx_strand_id
1 'polypeptide(L)'
;MPLRRGDIVIVSLDPTQGSEQRGTRPCLVVQNDIGNENAPTTIVVPFTTSFGDRLYPFEVLVPASECALRDDSVANCSQLRTVSIEHRIADTLGGIPTDRMAEVDRALEYSLGLIEV
;
A
#
# COMPACT_ATOMS: atom_id res chain seq x y z
N MET A 1 8.59 -2.27 -17.22
CA MET A 1 7.14 -2.02 -17.16
C MET A 1 6.87 -0.97 -16.11
N PRO A 2 6.11 0.08 -16.39
CA PRO A 2 5.80 1.07 -15.37
C PRO A 2 4.88 0.48 -14.31
N LEU A 3 5.00 1.00 -13.10
CA LEU A 3 4.11 0.67 -12.01
C LEU A 3 2.69 1.15 -12.33
N ARG A 4 1.71 0.42 -11.83
CA ARG A 4 0.32 0.81 -11.93
C ARG A 4 -0.30 0.91 -10.55
N ARG A 5 -1.24 1.82 -10.40
CA ARG A 5 -2.04 1.94 -9.20
C ARG A 5 -2.73 0.60 -8.92
N GLY A 6 -2.60 0.11 -7.70
CA GLY A 6 -3.11 -1.21 -7.32
C GLY A 6 -2.09 -2.34 -7.37
N ASP A 7 -0.89 -2.08 -7.87
CA ASP A 7 0.20 -3.07 -7.86
C ASP A 7 0.73 -3.28 -6.46
N ILE A 8 1.11 -4.53 -6.16
CA ILE A 8 1.84 -4.88 -4.96
C ILE A 8 3.33 -4.85 -5.30
N VAL A 9 4.11 -4.12 -4.52
CA VAL A 9 5.55 -3.98 -4.71
C VAL A 9 6.28 -4.31 -3.42
N ILE A 10 7.50 -4.82 -3.52
CA ILE A 10 8.38 -5.04 -2.38
C ILE A 10 9.22 -3.79 -2.19
N VAL A 11 9.10 -3.17 -1.02
CA VAL A 11 9.71 -1.88 -0.74
C VAL A 11 10.61 -1.96 0.48
N SER A 12 11.81 -1.40 0.37
CA SER A 12 12.69 -1.16 1.50
C SER A 12 12.30 0.18 2.14
N LEU A 13 11.73 0.11 3.32
CA LEU A 13 11.22 1.29 4.02
C LEU A 13 12.24 1.95 4.96
N ASP A 14 13.25 1.21 5.38
CA ASP A 14 14.28 1.76 6.30
C ASP A 14 15.21 2.75 5.59
N PRO A 15 15.74 3.74 6.31
CA PRO A 15 15.57 3.98 7.74
C PRO A 15 14.23 4.63 8.09
N THR A 16 13.68 4.24 9.24
CA THR A 16 12.41 4.76 9.76
C THR A 16 12.56 5.16 11.22
N GLN A 17 11.58 5.87 11.77
CA GLN A 17 11.59 6.30 13.17
C GLN A 17 10.25 5.99 13.84
N GLY A 18 10.32 5.73 15.14
CA GLY A 18 9.14 5.56 15.97
C GLY A 18 8.21 4.46 15.46
N SER A 19 6.92 4.82 15.33
CA SER A 19 5.87 3.88 14.92
C SER A 19 5.69 3.78 13.40
N GLU A 20 6.58 4.36 12.61
CA GLU A 20 6.55 4.16 11.16
C GLU A 20 6.75 2.69 10.81
N GLN A 21 6.01 2.21 9.82
CA GLN A 21 6.22 0.85 9.31
C GLN A 21 7.63 0.73 8.75
N ARG A 22 8.31 -0.35 9.11
CA ARG A 22 9.73 -0.53 8.82
C ARG A 22 10.01 -1.84 8.10
N GLY A 23 11.27 -1.99 7.71
CA GLY A 23 11.77 -3.19 7.06
C GLY A 23 11.48 -3.22 5.58
N THR A 24 11.80 -4.35 4.96
CA THR A 24 11.47 -4.63 3.58
C THR A 24 10.18 -5.44 3.59
N ARG A 25 9.15 -4.91 2.96
CA ARG A 25 7.82 -5.53 3.01
C ARG A 25 6.99 -5.22 1.78
N PRO A 26 5.94 -6.01 1.55
CA PRO A 26 4.98 -5.69 0.49
C PRO A 26 4.26 -4.38 0.81
N CYS A 27 4.08 -3.57 -0.21
CA CYS A 27 3.31 -2.33 -0.15
C CYS A 27 2.39 -2.26 -1.36
N LEU A 28 1.33 -1.49 -1.23
CA LEU A 28 0.37 -1.27 -2.32
C LEU A 28 0.62 0.09 -2.94
N VAL A 29 0.75 0.14 -4.27
CA VAL A 29 0.89 1.40 -5.01
C VAL A 29 -0.47 2.09 -5.06
N VAL A 30 -0.54 3.30 -4.53
CA VAL A 30 -1.78 4.09 -4.49
C VAL A 30 -1.68 5.39 -5.29
N GLN A 31 -0.48 5.77 -5.75
CA GLN A 31 -0.31 6.95 -6.59
C GLN A 31 -1.01 6.78 -7.92
N ASN A 32 -1.53 7.87 -8.47
CA ASN A 32 -2.15 7.89 -9.79
C ASN A 32 -1.17 7.46 -10.89
N ASP A 33 -1.70 6.92 -11.99
CA ASP A 33 -0.86 6.34 -13.04
C ASP A 33 -0.12 7.37 -13.88
N ILE A 34 -0.60 8.60 -13.94
CA ILE A 34 0.14 9.68 -14.61
C ILE A 34 1.46 9.92 -13.86
N GLY A 35 1.37 9.99 -12.53
CA GLY A 35 2.56 10.11 -11.68
C GLY A 35 3.47 8.89 -11.82
N ASN A 36 2.90 7.68 -11.81
CA ASN A 36 3.67 6.44 -11.93
C ASN A 36 4.44 6.35 -13.24
N GLU A 37 3.91 6.91 -14.32
CA GLU A 37 4.58 6.93 -15.63
C GLU A 37 5.67 8.00 -15.74
N ASN A 38 5.51 9.12 -15.03
CA ASN A 38 6.33 10.31 -15.29
C ASN A 38 7.23 10.74 -14.12
N ALA A 39 6.94 10.32 -12.90
CA ALA A 39 7.73 10.72 -11.74
C ALA A 39 8.74 9.65 -11.32
N PRO A 40 9.86 10.03 -10.71
CA PRO A 40 10.83 9.06 -10.16
C PRO A 40 10.38 8.45 -8.84
N THR A 41 9.26 8.90 -8.30
CA THR A 41 8.71 8.43 -7.02
C THR A 41 7.29 7.93 -7.20
N THR A 42 6.85 7.07 -6.27
CA THR A 42 5.45 6.68 -6.17
C THR A 42 4.98 6.76 -4.73
N ILE A 43 3.68 6.69 -4.52
CA ILE A 43 3.10 6.70 -3.18
C ILE A 43 2.58 5.30 -2.89
N VAL A 44 2.96 4.77 -1.72
CA VAL A 44 2.57 3.42 -1.31
C VAL A 44 1.95 3.43 0.08
N VAL A 45 1.21 2.38 0.39
CA VAL A 45 0.79 2.05 1.76
C VAL A 45 1.31 0.66 2.08
N PRO A 46 1.84 0.44 3.29
CA PRO A 46 2.42 -0.87 3.63
C PRO A 46 1.34 -1.88 3.96
N PHE A 47 1.62 -3.16 3.64
CA PHE A 47 0.85 -4.28 4.15
C PHE A 47 1.45 -4.75 5.46
N THR A 48 0.59 -5.20 6.36
CA THR A 48 1.01 -5.83 7.62
C THR A 48 0.20 -7.09 7.84
N THR A 49 0.84 -8.11 8.42
CA THR A 49 0.17 -9.33 8.86
C THR A 49 -0.23 -9.25 10.33
N SER A 50 0.16 -8.18 11.03
CA SER A 50 -0.17 -7.94 12.43
C SER A 50 -1.32 -6.94 12.50
N PHE A 51 -2.53 -7.42 12.79
CA PHE A 51 -3.73 -6.59 12.88
C PHE A 51 -4.72 -7.22 13.84
N GLY A 52 -5.65 -6.39 14.36
CA GLY A 52 -6.67 -6.84 15.30
C GLY A 52 -7.91 -7.40 14.62
N ASP A 53 -8.85 -7.91 15.43
CA ASP A 53 -10.11 -8.47 14.93
C ASP A 53 -11.04 -7.39 14.37
N ARG A 54 -10.91 -6.16 14.86
CA ARG A 54 -11.68 -5.02 14.40
C ARG A 54 -10.74 -4.04 13.69
N LEU A 55 -10.99 -3.82 12.42
CA LEU A 55 -10.17 -2.91 11.62
C LEU A 55 -10.68 -1.46 11.76
N TYR A 56 -9.73 -0.52 11.71
CA TYR A 56 -10.05 0.90 11.61
C TYR A 56 -10.50 1.21 10.18
N PRO A 57 -11.24 2.33 9.97
CA PRO A 57 -11.70 2.72 8.61
C PRO A 57 -10.60 2.90 7.59
N PHE A 58 -9.36 3.19 8.02
CA PHE A 58 -8.20 3.35 7.14
C PHE A 58 -7.42 2.04 6.93
N GLU A 59 -7.93 0.93 7.42
CA GLU A 59 -7.32 -0.39 7.24
C GLU A 59 -8.18 -1.26 6.34
N VAL A 60 -7.56 -1.94 5.37
CA VAL A 60 -8.27 -2.79 4.41
C VAL A 60 -7.66 -4.18 4.39
N LEU A 61 -8.47 -5.19 4.68
CA LEU A 61 -8.04 -6.58 4.58
C LEU A 61 -7.97 -7.00 3.11
N VAL A 62 -6.85 -7.59 2.73
CA VAL A 62 -6.65 -8.20 1.42
C VAL A 62 -6.27 -9.66 1.66
N PRO A 63 -7.19 -10.61 1.40
CA PRO A 63 -6.89 -12.03 1.61
C PRO A 63 -5.81 -12.54 0.66
N ALA A 64 -4.96 -13.43 1.15
CA ALA A 64 -3.92 -14.05 0.34
C ALA A 64 -4.49 -14.82 -0.86
N SER A 65 -5.71 -15.35 -0.72
CA SER A 65 -6.39 -16.07 -1.80
C SER A 65 -6.73 -15.21 -3.02
N GLU A 66 -6.70 -13.88 -2.87
CA GLU A 66 -7.09 -12.93 -3.93
C GLU A 66 -5.91 -12.27 -4.63
N CYS A 67 -4.70 -12.55 -4.22
CA CYS A 67 -3.52 -11.83 -4.72
C CYS A 67 -2.25 -12.67 -4.54
N ALA A 68 -1.09 -12.07 -4.81
CA ALA A 68 0.20 -12.74 -4.67
C ALA A 68 0.82 -12.61 -3.28
N LEU A 69 0.10 -12.08 -2.29
CA LEU A 69 0.60 -12.04 -0.92
C LEU A 69 0.57 -13.45 -0.32
N ARG A 70 1.58 -13.72 0.52
CA ARG A 70 1.76 -15.02 1.15
C ARG A 70 0.70 -15.29 2.22
N ASP A 71 0.35 -14.26 2.98
CA ASP A 71 -0.60 -14.34 4.09
C ASP A 71 -1.67 -13.27 3.94
N ASP A 72 -2.82 -13.48 4.59
CA ASP A 72 -3.84 -12.43 4.69
C ASP A 72 -3.20 -11.20 5.32
N SER A 73 -3.37 -10.06 4.69
CA SER A 73 -2.68 -8.83 5.09
C SER A 73 -3.64 -7.66 5.11
N VAL A 74 -3.29 -6.66 5.89
CA VAL A 74 -4.03 -5.41 5.95
C VAL A 74 -3.20 -4.31 5.29
N ALA A 75 -3.80 -3.61 4.33
CA ALA A 75 -3.23 -2.39 3.78
C ALA A 75 -3.49 -1.26 4.78
N ASN A 76 -2.42 -0.72 5.36
CA ASN A 76 -2.53 0.33 6.37
C ASN A 76 -2.44 1.70 5.71
N CYS A 77 -3.61 2.27 5.39
CA CYS A 77 -3.69 3.54 4.68
C CYS A 77 -3.35 4.76 5.56
N SER A 78 -3.11 4.56 6.87
CA SER A 78 -2.60 5.63 7.73
C SER A 78 -1.10 5.86 7.57
N GLN A 79 -0.39 4.92 6.92
CA GLN A 79 1.06 4.95 6.75
C GLN A 79 1.46 5.26 5.30
N LEU A 80 0.73 6.16 4.66
CA LEU A 80 1.08 6.63 3.31
C LEU A 80 2.53 7.11 3.26
N ARG A 81 3.25 6.68 2.23
CA ARG A 81 4.64 7.07 2.07
C ARG A 81 5.02 7.23 0.61
N THR A 82 5.76 8.29 0.31
CA THR A 82 6.39 8.50 -0.99
C THR A 82 7.75 7.82 -0.99
N VAL A 83 8.02 7.00 -1.99
CA VAL A 83 9.28 6.26 -2.08
C VAL A 83 9.90 6.41 -3.47
N SER A 84 11.23 6.34 -3.51
CA SER A 84 11.98 6.30 -4.78
C SER A 84 11.70 4.96 -5.47
N ILE A 85 11.27 5.02 -6.72
CA ILE A 85 11.03 3.81 -7.51
C ILE A 85 12.34 3.06 -7.73
N GLU A 86 13.39 3.79 -8.12
CA GLU A 86 14.70 3.17 -8.42
C GLU A 86 15.38 2.59 -7.19
N HIS A 87 15.34 3.31 -6.07
CA HIS A 87 16.17 2.96 -4.91
C HIS A 87 15.46 2.13 -3.83
N ARG A 88 14.14 2.13 -3.80
CA ARG A 88 13.40 1.46 -2.73
C ARG A 88 12.55 0.28 -3.18
N ILE A 89 12.17 0.21 -4.44
CA ILE A 89 11.34 -0.88 -4.95
C ILE A 89 12.22 -1.97 -5.53
N ALA A 90 12.12 -3.18 -4.97
CA ALA A 90 12.92 -4.33 -5.39
C ALA A 90 12.20 -5.23 -6.38
N ASP A 91 10.87 -5.32 -6.30
CA ASP A 91 10.09 -6.26 -7.11
C ASP A 91 8.63 -5.85 -7.17
N THR A 92 7.91 -6.38 -8.17
CA THR A 92 6.47 -6.18 -8.36
C THR A 92 5.79 -7.55 -8.38
N LEU A 93 4.74 -7.73 -7.58
CA LEU A 93 4.06 -8.99 -7.39
C LEU A 93 2.68 -9.08 -8.05
N GLY A 94 2.35 -8.15 -8.95
CA GLY A 94 1.01 -8.07 -9.55
C GLY A 94 0.08 -7.17 -8.75
N GLY A 95 -1.18 -7.17 -9.07
CA GLY A 95 -2.16 -6.26 -8.48
C GLY A 95 -3.14 -6.93 -7.53
N ILE A 96 -3.98 -6.13 -6.91
CA ILE A 96 -5.10 -6.60 -6.09
C ILE A 96 -6.40 -6.46 -6.88
N PRO A 97 -7.48 -7.20 -6.48
CA PRO A 97 -8.77 -7.09 -7.17
C PRO A 97 -9.34 -5.66 -7.11
N THR A 98 -10.13 -5.32 -8.12
CA THR A 98 -10.73 -4.00 -8.26
C THR A 98 -11.64 -3.64 -7.08
N ASP A 99 -12.38 -4.59 -6.55
CA ASP A 99 -13.25 -4.37 -5.40
C ASP A 99 -12.45 -4.05 -4.14
N ARG A 100 -11.30 -4.71 -3.95
CA ARG A 100 -10.41 -4.38 -2.83
C ARG A 100 -9.79 -3.00 -3.02
N MET A 101 -9.44 -2.65 -4.26
CA MET A 101 -8.91 -1.33 -4.54
C MET A 101 -9.94 -0.22 -4.26
N ALA A 102 -11.22 -0.48 -4.50
CA ALA A 102 -12.29 0.45 -4.14
C ALA A 102 -12.37 0.67 -2.62
N GLU A 103 -12.17 -0.40 -1.83
CA GLU A 103 -12.09 -0.28 -0.36
C GLU A 103 -10.87 0.55 0.06
N VAL A 104 -9.75 0.38 -0.62
CA VAL A 104 -8.54 1.18 -0.37
C VAL A 104 -8.79 2.66 -0.68
N ASP A 105 -9.47 2.96 -1.78
CA ASP A 105 -9.82 4.34 -2.13
C ASP A 105 -10.60 5.00 -1.01
N ARG A 106 -11.58 4.29 -0.45
CA ARG A 106 -12.37 4.78 0.66
C ARG A 106 -11.54 4.98 1.92
N ALA A 107 -10.68 4.01 2.21
CA ALA A 107 -9.79 4.08 3.36
C ALA A 107 -8.83 5.27 3.26
N LEU A 108 -8.36 5.59 2.06
CA LEU A 108 -7.53 6.76 1.82
C LEU A 108 -8.29 8.06 2.08
N GLU A 109 -9.55 8.14 1.69
CA GLU A 109 -10.39 9.29 1.98
C GLU A 109 -10.53 9.51 3.48
N TYR A 110 -10.74 8.44 4.26
CA TYR A 110 -10.76 8.53 5.73
C TYR A 110 -9.40 8.95 6.29
N SER A 111 -8.35 8.32 5.83
CA SER A 111 -7.00 8.59 6.32
C SER A 111 -6.58 10.04 6.14
N LEU A 112 -6.97 10.63 5.00
CA LEU A 112 -6.60 12.00 4.66
C LEU A 112 -7.61 13.04 5.16
N GLY A 113 -8.66 12.60 5.85
CA GLY A 113 -9.67 13.50 6.39
C GLY A 113 -10.57 14.12 5.33
N LEU A 114 -10.67 13.51 4.15
CA LEU A 114 -11.53 13.98 3.07
C LEU A 114 -12.99 13.66 3.32
N ILE A 115 -13.25 12.64 4.12
CA ILE A 115 -14.58 12.26 4.61
C ILE A 115 -14.47 11.91 6.08
N GLU A 116 -15.59 12.04 6.81
CA GLU A 116 -15.64 11.70 8.22
C GLU A 116 -16.11 10.26 8.44
N VAL A 117 -15.62 9.66 9.49
CA VAL A 117 -15.99 8.31 9.90
C VAL A 117 -17.35 8.33 10.61
#